data_c8c8527ac1eede41e39788a5c6f4f7ac
#
_entry.id   c8c8527ac1eede41e39788a5c6f4f7ac
#
_cell.length_a   1.000
_cell.length_b   1.000
_cell.length_c   1.000
_cell.angle_alpha   90.00
_cell.angle_beta   90.00
_cell.angle_gamma   90.00
#
_symmetry.space_group_name_H-M   'P 1'
#
loop_
_entity.id
_entity.type
_entity.pdbx_description
1 polymer ?
#
loop_
_entity_poly.entity_id
_entity_poly.type
_entity_poly.pdbx_seq_one_letter_code
_entity_poly.pdbx_strand_id
1 'polypeptide(L)'
;MKIIISGKHLKITEPIKEYTEEKIGRLKKYFDNILEVDVTLSVEHSKTEGDLHKADGLLFANGTKIRVEAENNDLYAAIDELSDVLERQVRKYKEKLKDHNKKGTH
;
A
#
# COMPACT_ATOMS: atom_id res chain seq x y z
N MET A 1 7.02 -10.44 -6.26
CA MET A 1 6.17 -9.76 -5.26
C MET A 1 4.76 -10.35 -5.30
N LYS A 2 4.27 -10.76 -4.17
CA LYS A 2 2.91 -11.31 -4.03
C LYS A 2 1.98 -10.19 -3.53
N ILE A 3 0.81 -10.06 -4.13
CA ILE A 3 -0.18 -9.08 -3.71
C ILE A 3 -1.44 -9.83 -3.28
N ILE A 4 -1.84 -9.62 -2.02
CA ILE A 4 -3.06 -10.22 -1.47
C ILE A 4 -4.05 -9.09 -1.23
N ILE A 5 -5.26 -9.23 -1.78
CA ILE A 5 -6.29 -8.22 -1.67
C ILE A 5 -7.51 -8.82 -0.99
N SER A 6 -7.95 -8.19 0.08
CA SER A 6 -9.15 -8.62 0.81
C SER A 6 -10.08 -7.44 1.07
N GLY A 7 -11.36 -7.75 1.23
CA GLY A 7 -12.37 -6.76 1.52
C GLY A 7 -12.98 -6.99 2.89
N LYS A 8 -13.25 -5.91 3.61
CA LYS A 8 -13.95 -5.93 4.89
C LYS A 8 -15.20 -5.10 4.74
N HIS A 9 -16.36 -5.74 4.80
CA HIS A 9 -17.67 -5.12 4.52
C HIS A 9 -17.75 -4.55 3.11
N LEU A 10 -16.90 -5.06 2.22
CA LEU A 10 -16.80 -4.61 0.84
C LEU A 10 -16.45 -5.81 -0.03
N LYS A 11 -17.21 -6.01 -1.10
CA LYS A 11 -16.92 -7.07 -2.05
C LYS A 11 -15.83 -6.63 -3.02
N ILE A 12 -14.79 -7.45 -3.17
CA ILE A 12 -13.72 -7.18 -4.13
C ILE A 12 -14.17 -7.69 -5.49
N THR A 13 -14.46 -6.78 -6.39
CA THR A 13 -14.82 -7.11 -7.77
C THR A 13 -13.57 -7.25 -8.62
N GLU A 14 -13.69 -7.84 -9.81
CA GLU A 14 -12.55 -7.97 -10.72
C GLU A 14 -11.92 -6.62 -11.08
N PRO A 15 -12.70 -5.57 -11.44
CA PRO A 15 -12.11 -4.26 -11.72
C PRO A 15 -11.33 -3.68 -10.53
N ILE A 16 -11.84 -3.83 -9.31
CA ILE A 16 -11.15 -3.35 -8.10
C ILE A 16 -9.84 -4.11 -7.90
N LYS A 17 -9.89 -5.43 -8.07
CA LYS A 17 -8.72 -6.28 -7.93
C LYS A 17 -7.64 -5.90 -8.94
N GLU A 18 -8.02 -5.78 -10.21
CA GLU A 18 -7.09 -5.41 -11.28
C GLU A 18 -6.47 -4.03 -11.04
N TYR A 19 -7.28 -3.06 -10.66
CA TYR A 19 -6.82 -1.71 -10.39
C TYR A 19 -5.81 -1.69 -9.24
N THR A 20 -6.12 -2.40 -8.16
CA THR A 20 -5.24 -2.49 -6.99
C THR A 20 -3.93 -3.17 -7.34
N GLU A 21 -4.00 -4.30 -8.05
CA GLU A 21 -2.81 -5.03 -8.47
C GLU A 21 -1.91 -4.18 -9.37
N GLU A 22 -2.50 -3.41 -10.28
CA GLU A 22 -1.75 -2.53 -11.16
C GLU A 22 -1.04 -1.43 -10.37
N LYS A 23 -1.78 -0.74 -9.49
CA LYS A 23 -1.22 0.36 -8.71
C LYS A 23 -0.13 -0.11 -7.75
N ILE A 24 -0.41 -1.16 -6.99
CA ILE A 24 0.54 -1.69 -6.00
C ILE A 24 1.72 -2.35 -6.71
N GLY A 25 1.48 -2.99 -7.84
CA GLY A 25 2.55 -3.64 -8.62
C GLY A 25 3.64 -2.68 -9.10
N ARG A 26 3.33 -1.40 -9.22
CA ARG A 26 4.31 -0.37 -9.61
C ARG A 26 5.43 -0.21 -8.60
N LEU A 27 5.22 -0.62 -7.35
CA LEU A 27 6.24 -0.53 -6.30
C LEU A 27 7.49 -1.34 -6.65
N LYS A 28 7.33 -2.39 -7.42
CA LYS A 28 8.43 -3.23 -7.87
C LYS A 28 9.51 -2.44 -8.62
N LYS A 29 9.13 -1.36 -9.28
CA LYS A 29 10.06 -0.49 -10.00
C LYS A 29 11.03 0.21 -9.06
N TYR A 30 10.62 0.46 -7.84
CA TYR A 30 11.40 1.22 -6.87
C TYR A 30 12.20 0.33 -5.93
N PHE A 31 11.75 -0.90 -5.72
CA PHE A 31 12.40 -1.79 -4.76
C PHE A 31 12.09 -3.25 -5.08
N ASP A 32 13.12 -3.98 -5.51
CA ASP A 32 12.97 -5.39 -5.92
C ASP A 32 12.79 -6.37 -4.76
N ASN A 33 13.14 -5.95 -3.55
CA ASN A 33 13.11 -6.82 -2.37
C ASN A 33 11.77 -6.86 -1.63
N ILE A 34 10.71 -6.43 -2.28
CA ILE A 34 9.36 -6.56 -1.72
C ILE A 34 8.89 -8.01 -1.89
N LEU A 35 8.60 -8.65 -0.78
CA LEU A 35 8.14 -10.04 -0.78
C LEU A 35 6.64 -10.15 -0.99
N GLU A 36 5.88 -9.32 -0.28
CA GLU A 36 4.43 -9.38 -0.30
C GLU A 36 3.83 -8.05 0.13
N VAL A 37 2.68 -7.72 -0.45
CA VAL A 37 1.88 -6.57 0.01
C VAL A 37 0.46 -7.06 0.24
N ASP A 38 -0.01 -6.93 1.47
CA ASP A 38 -1.38 -7.28 1.86
C ASP A 38 -2.21 -6.00 1.87
N VAL A 39 -3.23 -5.96 1.03
CA VAL A 39 -4.12 -4.80 0.94
C VAL A 39 -5.51 -5.20 1.45
N THR A 40 -6.02 -4.42 2.40
CA THR A 40 -7.38 -4.60 2.91
C THR A 40 -8.18 -3.36 2.58
N LEU A 41 -9.26 -3.56 1.83
CA LEU A 41 -10.17 -2.48 1.45
C LEU A 41 -11.43 -2.59 2.27
N SER A 42 -11.90 -1.47 2.83
CA SER A 42 -13.10 -1.45 3.66
C SER A 42 -13.91 -0.20 3.40
N VAL A 43 -15.15 -0.22 3.85
CA VAL A 43 -16.03 0.92 3.76
C VAL A 43 -16.75 1.12 5.09
N GLU A 44 -16.83 2.38 5.52
CA GLU A 44 -17.59 2.78 6.68
C GLU A 44 -18.68 3.74 6.22
N HIS A 45 -19.90 3.51 6.69
CA HIS A 45 -21.04 4.37 6.36
C HIS A 45 -21.21 5.40 7.46
N SER A 46 -21.18 6.67 7.10
CA SER A 46 -21.40 7.78 8.02
C SER A 46 -22.72 8.47 7.65
N LYS A 47 -23.52 8.82 8.66
CA LYS A 47 -24.77 9.53 8.45
C LYS A 47 -24.56 10.98 8.01
N THR A 48 -23.41 11.56 8.34
CA THR A 48 -23.15 12.99 8.11
C THR A 48 -22.17 13.24 6.97
N GLU A 49 -21.24 12.30 6.73
CA GLU A 49 -20.16 12.50 5.77
C GLU A 49 -20.22 11.56 4.56
N GLY A 50 -21.24 10.71 4.49
CA GLY A 50 -21.36 9.70 3.44
C GLY A 50 -20.44 8.53 3.69
N ASP A 51 -20.15 7.76 2.64
CA ASP A 51 -19.29 6.59 2.76
C ASP A 51 -17.82 6.98 2.79
N LEU A 52 -17.09 6.36 3.70
CA LEU A 52 -15.64 6.54 3.80
C LEU A 52 -14.98 5.22 3.43
N HIS A 53 -14.17 5.25 2.40
CA HIS A 53 -13.42 4.09 1.93
C HIS A 53 -12.02 4.11 2.51
N LYS A 54 -11.60 2.98 3.07
CA LYS A 54 -10.30 2.81 3.70
C LYS A 54 -9.48 1.79 2.94
N ALA A 55 -8.22 2.11 2.72
CA ALA A 55 -7.27 1.19 2.11
C ALA A 55 -6.09 1.03 3.06
N ASP A 56 -5.92 -0.19 3.57
CA ASP A 56 -4.80 -0.55 4.44
C ASP A 56 -3.79 -1.35 3.63
N GLY A 57 -2.51 -1.02 3.76
CA GLY A 57 -1.46 -1.78 3.12
C GLY A 57 -0.42 -2.21 4.13
N LEU A 58 -0.07 -3.48 4.11
CA LEU A 58 1.02 -4.03 4.90
C LEU A 58 2.02 -4.64 3.93
N LEU A 59 3.18 -4.01 3.85
CA LEU A 59 4.24 -4.42 2.95
C LEU A 59 5.31 -5.17 3.72
N PHE A 60 5.68 -6.35 3.19
CA PHE A 60 6.77 -7.16 3.75
C PHE A 60 7.95 -7.09 2.80
N ALA A 61 9.06 -6.58 3.29
CA ALA A 61 10.32 -6.59 2.57
C ALA A 61 11.33 -7.36 3.42
N ASN A 62 12.46 -7.68 2.83
CA ASN A 62 13.47 -8.43 3.55
C ASN A 62 13.94 -7.65 4.78
N GLY A 63 13.62 -8.16 5.96
CA GLY A 63 14.01 -7.57 7.24
C GLY A 63 13.14 -6.44 7.75
N THR A 64 12.02 -6.12 7.10
CA THR A 64 11.16 -5.03 7.56
C THR A 64 9.70 -5.21 7.15
N LYS A 65 8.83 -4.49 7.85
CA LYS A 65 7.42 -4.36 7.52
C LYS A 65 7.09 -2.88 7.45
N ILE A 66 6.28 -2.49 6.48
CA ILE A 66 5.80 -1.11 6.36
C ILE A 66 4.29 -1.15 6.31
N ARG A 67 3.65 -0.46 7.24
CA ARG A 67 2.18 -0.40 7.29
C ARG A 67 1.73 1.03 7.02
N VAL A 68 0.77 1.18 6.11
CA VAL A 68 0.19 2.47 5.78
C VAL A 68 -1.32 2.35 5.63
N GLU A 69 -2.01 3.46 5.81
CA GLU A 69 -3.44 3.56 5.64
C GLU A 69 -3.76 4.79 4.81
N ALA A 70 -4.83 4.69 4.02
CA ALA A 70 -5.37 5.82 3.28
C ALA A 70 -6.89 5.79 3.36
N GLU A 71 -7.50 6.96 3.39
CA GLU A 71 -8.95 7.11 3.45
C GLU A 71 -9.41 8.11 2.41
N ASN A 72 -10.54 7.84 1.79
CA ASN A 72 -11.12 8.75 0.81
C ASN A 72 -12.61 8.43 0.64
N ASN A 73 -13.38 9.39 0.17
CA ASN A 73 -14.80 9.15 -0.14
C ASN A 73 -14.97 8.26 -1.38
N ASP A 74 -13.94 8.17 -2.20
CA ASP A 74 -13.92 7.31 -3.38
C ASP A 74 -12.92 6.18 -3.18
N LEU A 75 -13.35 4.96 -3.45
CA LEU A 75 -12.50 3.76 -3.27
C LEU A 75 -11.24 3.79 -4.15
N TYR A 76 -11.39 4.15 -5.41
CA TYR A 76 -10.24 4.21 -6.33
C TYR A 76 -9.24 5.27 -5.90
N ALA A 77 -9.74 6.41 -5.39
CA ALA A 77 -8.87 7.44 -4.84
C ALA A 77 -8.13 6.95 -3.59
N ALA A 78 -8.81 6.17 -2.74
CA ALA A 78 -8.17 5.58 -1.56
C ALA A 78 -7.03 4.63 -1.96
N ILE A 79 -7.25 3.83 -3.01
CA ILE A 79 -6.21 2.93 -3.54
C ILE A 79 -5.04 3.73 -4.11
N ASP A 80 -5.31 4.80 -4.83
CA ASP A 80 -4.26 5.68 -5.37
C ASP A 80 -3.42 6.29 -4.25
N GLU A 81 -4.08 6.79 -3.21
CA GLU A 81 -3.39 7.35 -2.05
C GLU A 81 -2.55 6.31 -1.32
N LEU A 82 -3.09 5.10 -1.18
CA LEU A 82 -2.35 4.00 -0.57
C LEU A 82 -1.07 3.71 -1.34
N SER A 83 -1.17 3.63 -2.66
CA SER A 83 -0.02 3.39 -3.52
C SER A 83 1.02 4.49 -3.39
N ASP A 84 0.58 5.76 -3.37
CA ASP A 84 1.48 6.90 -3.24
C ASP A 84 2.21 6.91 -1.90
N VAL A 85 1.50 6.61 -0.81
CA VAL A 85 2.10 6.59 0.53
C VAL A 85 3.07 5.42 0.66
N LEU A 86 2.71 4.25 0.12
CA LEU A 86 3.60 3.09 0.11
C LEU A 86 4.89 3.41 -0.67
N GLU A 87 4.76 4.04 -1.83
CA GLU A 87 5.92 4.43 -2.63
C GLU A 87 6.85 5.34 -1.85
N ARG A 88 6.31 6.34 -1.19
CA ARG A 88 7.12 7.26 -0.38
C ARG A 88 7.83 6.54 0.77
N GLN A 89 7.15 5.62 1.44
CA GLN A 89 7.72 4.86 2.54
C GLN A 89 8.81 3.91 2.04
N VAL A 90 8.61 3.27 0.90
CA VAL A 90 9.59 2.37 0.30
C VAL A 90 10.85 3.16 -0.10
N ARG A 91 10.68 4.32 -0.71
CA ARG A 91 11.80 5.18 -1.08
C ARG A 91 12.59 5.62 0.15
N LYS A 92 11.88 6.00 1.20
CA LYS A 92 12.48 6.41 2.45
C LYS A 92 13.29 5.28 3.10
N TYR A 93 12.73 4.08 3.07
CA TYR A 93 13.41 2.90 3.57
C TYR A 93 14.68 2.61 2.77
N LYS A 94 14.59 2.70 1.45
CA LYS A 94 15.72 2.49 0.55
C LYS A 94 16.84 3.51 0.80
N GLU A 95 16.48 4.76 1.05
CA GLU A 95 17.45 5.81 1.40
C GLU A 95 18.14 5.53 2.73
N LYS A 96 17.40 5.06 3.71
CA LYS A 96 17.97 4.67 5.00
C LYS A 96 18.97 3.55 4.87
N LEU A 97 18.71 2.59 4.01
CA LEU A 97 19.65 1.50 3.75
C LEU A 97 20.95 2.02 3.14
N LYS A 98 20.85 2.95 2.20
CA LYS A 98 22.03 3.59 1.59
C LYS A 98 22.82 4.39 2.61
N ASP A 99 22.15 5.19 3.43
CA ASP A 99 22.81 5.99 4.47
C ASP A 99 23.48 5.10 5.51
N HIS A 100 22.81 4.01 5.89
CA HIS A 100 23.38 3.05 6.83
C HIS A 100 24.63 2.39 6.25
N ASN A 101 24.58 2.03 4.97
CA ASN A 101 25.75 1.45 4.29
C ASN A 101 26.90 2.45 4.21
N LYS A 102 26.62 3.71 3.94
CA LYS A 102 27.65 4.76 3.94
C LYS A 102 28.30 4.91 5.30
N LYS A 103 27.49 4.90 6.37
CA LYS A 103 28.01 4.96 7.74
C LYS A 103 28.82 3.74 8.10
N GLY A 104 28.45 2.59 7.56
CA GLY A 104 29.16 1.35 7.77
C GLY A 104 30.53 1.29 7.11
N THR A 105 30.79 2.16 6.14
CA THR A 105 32.07 2.22 5.44
C THR A 105 33.06 3.21 6.08
N HIS A 106 32.62 3.93 7.05
CA HIS A 106 33.46 4.83 7.82
C HIS A 106 33.97 4.15 9.08
#